data_2de555deea889e5c43b279aca8a7a750
#
_entry.id   2de555deea889e5c43b279aca8a7a750
#
_cell.length_a   1.000
_cell.length_b   1.000
_cell.length_c   1.000
_cell.angle_alpha   90.00
_cell.angle_beta   90.00
_cell.angle_gamma   90.00
#
_symmetry.space_group_name_H-M   'P 1'
#
loop_
_entity.id
_entity.type
_entity.pdbx_description
1 polymer ?
#
loop_
_entity_poly.entity_id
_entity_poly.type
_entity_poly.pdbx_seq_one_letter_code
_entity_poly.pdbx_strand_id
1 'polypeptide(L)'
;MLAVNRDTAKASGSVDDDVEYKYWAFISYSHRDEVWATWIHRALETYRLPKGAAGSEFQGEKIPPRLRPVFRDRDELAGGSDLGSKLRRHLRESRTLIVVCSPKSARSKWVNEEVRYFKSLGREHRVLCLVVGGEPYASAMAGQEDQECFPTAIRYQLNDVGEISSEPAEPLAADVRPRKDGKTSALLKLVAGILDIGYDRLKQREARRQKLRRIQWAAGSVCGLTLGFFGYLLLADYGVALPWRDKIQWELDKRDASVMRSVPKDEEVLATVDVLRGRVIQSLAQAKSNNGWLHQTLNQEQQAELPVDTCAHAQGVFALGRSREHGVWDDAMLMESVLQPFVTQEDKSISFFEEVFHPPVPSLKPIDSCGAFWLINMLADASSNPAPITAEKKPLVLTHLREVQQVLELYRVEGGGWRMFPGTQQTAPPNAYSTVLALLSLLECKKAGLPWLDSVEKRDELLESSALWLHKQFHQGTKAAGWRGTGENRYEVFDGLTLQVYATLMRAWNEAGIAMPPHILQAMELHLIGCAFRPATFPVASGEFESEIVINGNKVLRKEAYRFLWYPWSLMAIEEWLKWQKSTPQSPGEVMRIRRARAHLIRQIGDEMVSTVDNNWLFIAAETLYGLSPVSTER
;
A
#
# COMPACT_ATOMS: atom_id res chain seq x y z
N MET A 1 28.64 -35.30 68.54
CA MET A 1 29.27 -36.62 68.68
C MET A 1 28.58 -37.56 67.72
N LEU A 2 29.20 -37.88 66.63
CA LEU A 2 29.62 -39.16 66.13
C LEU A 2 30.10 -38.94 64.67
N ALA A 3 31.43 -38.97 64.59
CA ALA A 3 32.12 -39.09 63.29
C ALA A 3 31.94 -40.54 62.84
N VAL A 4 31.55 -40.74 61.60
CA VAL A 4 31.66 -42.02 60.88
C VAL A 4 32.51 -41.85 59.67
N ASN A 5 33.57 -42.56 59.70
CA ASN A 5 34.66 -42.80 58.75
C ASN A 5 34.32 -42.68 57.28
N ARG A 6 35.10 -41.86 56.64
CA ARG A 6 35.47 -41.97 55.20
C ARG A 6 36.83 -42.68 55.16
N ASP A 7 36.82 -43.92 54.78
CA ASP A 7 37.97 -44.60 54.18
C ASP A 7 37.56 -46.05 53.84
N THR A 8 37.19 -46.30 52.64
CA THR A 8 37.39 -47.52 51.86
C THR A 8 36.58 -47.48 50.59
N ALA A 9 37.13 -46.90 49.56
CA ALA A 9 36.81 -47.21 48.17
C ALA A 9 37.87 -46.59 47.25
N LYS A 10 39.06 -47.15 47.24
CA LYS A 10 40.08 -46.88 46.25
C LYS A 10 40.50 -48.22 45.72
N ALA A 11 39.89 -48.66 44.63
CA ALA A 11 40.44 -49.58 43.63
C ALA A 11 39.37 -49.92 42.54
N SER A 12 39.19 -49.06 41.56
CA SER A 12 38.86 -49.50 40.18
C SER A 12 39.41 -48.42 39.26
N GLY A 13 40.62 -48.70 38.71
CA GLY A 13 41.23 -47.90 37.69
C GLY A 13 40.24 -47.82 36.50
N SER A 14 39.79 -46.66 36.16
CA SER A 14 38.95 -46.45 35.01
C SER A 14 39.74 -46.69 33.73
N VAL A 15 39.30 -47.62 32.94
CA VAL A 15 39.83 -47.99 31.61
C VAL A 15 39.65 -46.78 30.60
N ASP A 16 39.23 -45.63 31.08
CA ASP A 16 38.86 -44.48 30.27
C ASP A 16 39.95 -43.41 30.05
N ASP A 17 41.16 -43.58 30.66
CA ASP A 17 42.16 -42.50 30.67
C ASP A 17 42.97 -42.32 29.38
N ASP A 18 42.83 -43.21 28.37
CA ASP A 18 43.59 -43.13 27.07
C ASP A 18 42.70 -42.99 25.82
N VAL A 19 41.42 -42.72 25.92
CA VAL A 19 40.56 -42.64 24.75
C VAL A 19 40.30 -41.20 24.35
N GLU A 20 40.83 -40.72 23.23
CA GLU A 20 40.50 -39.44 22.60
C GLU A 20 39.07 -39.48 22.01
N TYR A 21 38.15 -38.79 22.65
CA TYR A 21 36.75 -38.73 22.20
C TYR A 21 36.58 -37.73 21.10
N LYS A 22 36.08 -38.20 19.93
CA LYS A 22 35.75 -37.34 18.78
C LYS A 22 34.34 -36.80 18.81
N TYR A 23 33.37 -37.57 19.33
CA TYR A 23 31.94 -37.26 19.32
C TYR A 23 31.37 -37.11 20.74
N TRP A 24 30.50 -36.10 20.91
CA TRP A 24 29.76 -35.91 22.18
C TRP A 24 28.73 -37.02 22.40
N ALA A 25 28.11 -37.48 21.32
CA ALA A 25 27.19 -38.60 21.35
C ALA A 25 27.18 -39.37 20.01
N PHE A 26 26.84 -40.65 20.12
CA PHE A 26 26.47 -41.53 19.02
C PHE A 26 24.96 -41.75 19.10
N ILE A 27 24.19 -41.59 18.01
CA ILE A 27 22.75 -41.83 17.93
C ILE A 27 22.50 -43.18 17.25
N SER A 28 22.07 -44.16 18.07
CA SER A 28 21.63 -45.49 17.62
C SER A 28 20.13 -45.51 17.41
N TYR A 29 19.65 -45.94 16.24
CA TYR A 29 18.23 -45.95 15.91
C TYR A 29 17.85 -47.02 14.86
N SER A 30 16.57 -47.41 14.89
CA SER A 30 16.01 -48.19 13.77
C SER A 30 15.80 -47.31 12.57
N HIS A 31 16.10 -47.78 11.37
CA HIS A 31 15.84 -47.03 10.12
C HIS A 31 14.43 -46.44 10.02
N ARG A 32 13.46 -47.11 10.61
CA ARG A 32 12.07 -46.63 10.61
C ARG A 32 11.84 -45.45 11.57
N ASP A 33 12.80 -45.08 12.39
CA ASP A 33 12.77 -43.98 13.37
C ASP A 33 13.69 -42.82 12.96
N GLU A 34 14.11 -42.77 11.70
CA GLU A 34 15.04 -41.76 11.14
C GLU A 34 14.60 -40.31 11.39
N VAL A 35 13.31 -40.02 11.35
CA VAL A 35 12.74 -38.69 11.64
C VAL A 35 13.13 -38.22 13.06
N TRP A 36 13.09 -39.12 14.05
CA TRP A 36 13.47 -38.82 15.41
C TRP A 36 14.98 -38.71 15.60
N ALA A 37 15.75 -39.59 14.94
CA ALA A 37 17.20 -39.50 14.90
C ALA A 37 17.68 -38.19 14.30
N THR A 38 17.10 -37.78 13.18
CA THR A 38 17.38 -36.49 12.52
C THR A 38 17.02 -35.31 13.42
N TRP A 39 15.85 -35.36 14.07
CA TRP A 39 15.44 -34.31 15.00
C TRP A 39 16.42 -34.15 16.16
N ILE A 40 16.79 -35.25 16.85
CA ILE A 40 17.65 -35.15 18.04
C ILE A 40 19.09 -34.76 17.66
N HIS A 41 19.61 -35.27 16.55
CA HIS A 41 20.91 -34.89 16.03
C HIS A 41 20.97 -33.36 15.82
N ARG A 42 20.03 -32.81 15.04
CA ARG A 42 19.95 -31.38 14.77
C ARG A 42 19.72 -30.56 16.05
N ALA A 43 18.87 -31.06 16.96
CA ALA A 43 18.58 -30.40 18.22
C ALA A 43 19.83 -30.29 19.12
N LEU A 44 20.62 -31.36 19.23
CA LEU A 44 21.85 -31.36 20.05
C LEU A 44 22.91 -30.42 19.44
N GLU A 45 23.16 -30.49 18.14
CA GLU A 45 24.19 -29.68 17.49
C GLU A 45 23.87 -28.19 17.44
N THR A 46 22.57 -27.84 17.39
CA THR A 46 22.12 -26.44 17.35
C THR A 46 21.86 -25.84 18.73
N TYR A 47 21.63 -26.68 19.75
CA TYR A 47 21.36 -26.19 21.09
C TYR A 47 22.56 -25.46 21.68
N ARG A 48 22.34 -24.22 22.08
CA ARG A 48 23.38 -23.38 22.68
C ARG A 48 23.31 -23.49 24.21
N LEU A 49 24.33 -24.06 24.79
CA LEU A 49 24.43 -24.22 26.23
C LEU A 49 24.35 -22.85 26.96
N PRO A 50 23.70 -22.78 28.13
CA PRO A 50 23.68 -21.59 28.96
C PRO A 50 25.09 -21.18 29.41
N LYS A 51 25.34 -19.85 29.51
CA LYS A 51 26.57 -19.32 30.11
C LYS A 51 26.74 -19.92 31.51
N GLY A 52 27.84 -20.60 31.79
CA GLY A 52 28.11 -21.28 33.07
C GLY A 52 27.91 -22.81 33.04
N ALA A 53 27.37 -23.38 31.93
CA ALA A 53 27.61 -24.77 31.53
C ALA A 53 28.67 -24.80 30.43
N ALA A 54 28.57 -23.87 29.47
CA ALA A 54 29.65 -23.67 28.47
C ALA A 54 30.89 -23.08 29.16
N GLY A 55 32.06 -23.65 28.88
CA GLY A 55 33.34 -23.22 29.46
C GLY A 55 33.69 -23.85 30.82
N SER A 56 32.78 -24.60 31.48
CA SER A 56 33.11 -25.44 32.64
C SER A 56 33.89 -26.67 32.16
N GLU A 57 34.63 -27.26 33.07
CA GLU A 57 35.47 -28.43 32.80
C GLU A 57 34.63 -29.72 32.94
N PHE A 58 34.80 -30.64 31.99
CA PHE A 58 34.19 -31.96 32.00
C PHE A 58 35.18 -32.97 31.46
N GLN A 59 35.56 -33.95 32.28
CA GLN A 59 36.56 -34.96 31.92
C GLN A 59 37.88 -34.37 31.35
N GLY A 60 38.41 -33.31 31.97
CA GLY A 60 39.64 -32.67 31.54
C GLY A 60 39.53 -31.70 30.36
N GLU A 61 38.35 -31.58 29.75
CA GLU A 61 38.11 -30.66 28.64
C GLU A 61 37.10 -29.57 28.93
N LYS A 62 37.25 -28.41 28.33
CA LYS A 62 36.26 -27.34 28.43
C LYS A 62 35.04 -27.65 27.59
N ILE A 63 33.85 -27.63 28.22
CA ILE A 63 32.57 -27.81 27.51
C ILE A 63 32.39 -26.71 26.46
N PRO A 64 32.22 -27.05 25.17
CA PRO A 64 32.01 -26.07 24.11
C PRO A 64 30.62 -25.43 24.22
N PRO A 65 30.39 -24.28 23.59
CA PRO A 65 29.07 -23.64 23.58
C PRO A 65 27.94 -24.46 22.94
N ARG A 66 28.29 -25.50 22.18
CA ARG A 66 27.39 -26.46 21.54
C ARG A 66 28.01 -27.85 21.57
N LEU A 67 27.19 -28.88 21.78
CA LEU A 67 27.62 -30.29 21.82
C LEU A 67 27.72 -30.82 20.38
N ARG A 68 28.83 -30.56 19.72
CA ARG A 68 29.14 -31.03 18.39
C ARG A 68 30.63 -31.41 18.23
N PRO A 69 30.97 -32.40 17.38
CA PRO A 69 30.07 -33.17 16.54
C PRO A 69 29.29 -34.25 17.31
N VAL A 70 28.11 -34.61 16.78
CA VAL A 70 27.30 -35.75 17.18
C VAL A 70 27.26 -36.73 16.01
N PHE A 71 27.58 -38.00 16.22
CA PHE A 71 27.57 -39.02 15.16
C PHE A 71 26.18 -39.61 15.00
N ARG A 72 25.74 -39.77 13.73
CA ARG A 72 24.51 -40.48 13.37
C ARG A 72 24.81 -41.57 12.35
N ASP A 73 24.45 -42.79 12.70
CA ASP A 73 24.88 -44.06 12.10
C ASP A 73 24.85 -44.15 10.55
N ARG A 74 24.08 -43.40 9.80
CA ARG A 74 23.91 -43.62 8.37
C ARG A 74 24.44 -42.54 7.42
N ASP A 75 24.57 -41.32 7.90
CA ASP A 75 24.92 -40.19 7.02
C ASP A 75 26.43 -40.09 6.74
N GLU A 76 27.27 -40.70 7.60
CA GLU A 76 28.72 -40.58 7.51
C GLU A 76 29.41 -41.84 7.01
N LEU A 77 28.69 -42.95 6.81
CA LEU A 77 29.25 -44.22 6.33
C LEU A 77 29.05 -44.37 4.83
N ALA A 78 30.05 -43.95 4.04
CA ALA A 78 30.12 -44.28 2.64
C ALA A 78 30.26 -45.81 2.46
N GLY A 79 29.39 -46.42 1.64
CA GLY A 79 29.30 -47.88 1.45
C GLY A 79 30.66 -48.55 1.20
N GLY A 80 30.97 -49.53 2.04
CA GLY A 80 32.19 -50.35 1.92
C GLY A 80 32.05 -51.64 2.71
N SER A 81 32.86 -52.65 2.35
CA SER A 81 32.82 -54.04 2.82
C SER A 81 33.17 -54.27 4.31
N ASP A 82 33.51 -53.20 5.07
CA ASP A 82 33.88 -53.31 6.48
C ASP A 82 33.06 -52.35 7.37
N LEU A 83 31.72 -52.46 7.26
CA LEU A 83 30.79 -51.61 7.98
C LEU A 83 30.87 -51.81 9.51
N GLY A 84 31.06 -53.03 9.95
CA GLY A 84 31.08 -53.40 11.38
C GLY A 84 32.28 -52.82 12.14
N SER A 85 33.48 -52.82 11.58
CA SER A 85 34.67 -52.28 12.23
C SER A 85 34.64 -50.75 12.34
N LYS A 86 34.16 -50.08 11.30
CA LYS A 86 33.99 -48.61 11.28
C LYS A 86 32.97 -48.16 12.34
N LEU A 87 31.85 -48.87 12.44
CA LEU A 87 30.79 -48.54 13.39
C LEU A 87 31.27 -48.70 14.85
N ARG A 88 31.97 -49.81 15.16
CA ARG A 88 32.59 -50.03 16.47
C ARG A 88 33.63 -48.97 16.81
N ARG A 89 34.39 -48.49 15.82
CA ARG A 89 35.31 -47.36 16.01
C ARG A 89 34.59 -46.08 16.43
N HIS A 90 33.51 -45.67 15.73
CA HIS A 90 32.76 -44.46 16.06
C HIS A 90 32.04 -44.58 17.43
N LEU A 91 31.53 -45.76 17.79
CA LEU A 91 31.02 -46.04 19.12
C LEU A 91 32.10 -45.83 20.20
N ARG A 92 33.34 -46.34 19.97
CA ARG A 92 34.48 -46.17 20.88
C ARG A 92 34.86 -44.69 21.03
N GLU A 93 34.86 -43.93 19.89
CA GLU A 93 35.22 -42.52 19.84
C GLU A 93 34.10 -41.61 20.36
N SER A 94 32.95 -42.14 20.83
CA SER A 94 31.82 -41.38 21.31
C SER A 94 31.74 -41.41 22.87
N ARG A 95 31.49 -40.22 23.47
CA ARG A 95 31.37 -40.12 24.95
C ARG A 95 30.09 -40.75 25.50
N THR A 96 29.01 -40.67 24.71
CA THR A 96 27.65 -41.06 25.15
C THR A 96 26.97 -41.79 24.00
N LEU A 97 26.17 -42.81 24.31
CA LEU A 97 25.27 -43.45 23.36
C LEU A 97 23.84 -42.98 23.61
N ILE A 98 23.18 -42.43 22.63
CA ILE A 98 21.75 -42.10 22.66
C ILE A 98 21.00 -43.13 21.82
N VAL A 99 20.07 -43.85 22.45
CA VAL A 99 19.26 -44.86 21.77
C VAL A 99 17.85 -44.31 21.57
N VAL A 100 17.40 -44.24 20.30
CA VAL A 100 16.02 -43.89 19.94
C VAL A 100 15.16 -45.14 20.18
N CYS A 101 14.34 -45.11 21.22
CA CYS A 101 13.57 -46.23 21.73
C CYS A 101 12.14 -46.24 21.16
N SER A 102 11.82 -47.28 20.42
CA SER A 102 10.51 -47.58 19.84
C SER A 102 10.31 -49.08 19.73
N PRO A 103 9.09 -49.59 19.47
CA PRO A 103 8.89 -51.01 19.19
C PRO A 103 9.70 -51.55 17.99
N LYS A 104 10.15 -50.66 17.13
CA LYS A 104 10.96 -51.00 15.95
C LYS A 104 12.44 -51.11 16.33
N SER A 105 12.95 -50.21 17.17
CA SER A 105 14.33 -50.31 17.67
C SER A 105 14.50 -51.44 18.67
N ALA A 106 13.50 -51.76 19.50
CA ALA A 106 13.52 -52.88 20.40
C ALA A 106 13.77 -54.24 19.70
N ARG A 107 13.23 -54.42 18.49
CA ARG A 107 13.37 -55.61 17.66
C ARG A 107 14.60 -55.56 16.71
N SER A 108 15.33 -54.45 16.69
CA SER A 108 16.50 -54.29 15.79
C SER A 108 17.71 -55.01 16.38
N LYS A 109 18.22 -56.00 15.63
CA LYS A 109 19.44 -56.70 15.99
C LYS A 109 20.64 -55.74 16.05
N TRP A 110 20.69 -54.77 15.14
CA TRP A 110 21.76 -53.79 15.03
C TRP A 110 21.79 -52.87 16.25
N VAL A 111 20.64 -52.30 16.63
CA VAL A 111 20.55 -51.44 17.81
C VAL A 111 20.97 -52.22 19.08
N ASN A 112 20.53 -53.48 19.22
CA ASN A 112 20.95 -54.32 20.34
C ASN A 112 22.44 -54.55 20.37
N GLU A 113 23.08 -54.83 19.23
CA GLU A 113 24.52 -55.03 19.12
C GLU A 113 25.33 -53.75 19.44
N GLU A 114 24.88 -52.60 18.95
CA GLU A 114 25.48 -51.29 19.25
C GLU A 114 25.43 -50.98 20.74
N VAL A 115 24.30 -51.19 21.37
CA VAL A 115 24.12 -51.02 22.83
C VAL A 115 25.01 -51.99 23.62
N ARG A 116 24.99 -53.30 23.23
CA ARG A 116 25.80 -54.30 23.88
C ARG A 116 27.30 -53.98 23.77
N TYR A 117 27.77 -53.62 22.56
CA TYR A 117 29.13 -53.21 22.34
C TYR A 117 29.53 -51.97 23.18
N PHE A 118 28.71 -50.96 23.20
CA PHE A 118 28.99 -49.74 23.94
C PHE A 118 29.05 -50.01 25.48
N LYS A 119 28.13 -50.84 26.00
CA LYS A 119 28.17 -51.30 27.38
C LYS A 119 29.45 -52.13 27.70
N SER A 120 29.89 -52.99 26.79
CA SER A 120 31.10 -53.78 26.95
C SER A 120 32.41 -52.96 27.04
N LEU A 121 32.34 -51.66 26.68
CA LEU A 121 33.42 -50.70 26.90
C LEU A 121 33.47 -50.15 28.35
N GLY A 122 32.64 -50.67 29.26
CA GLY A 122 32.55 -50.19 30.63
C GLY A 122 31.68 -48.90 30.80
N ARG A 123 30.96 -48.50 29.74
CA ARG A 123 30.24 -47.20 29.65
C ARG A 123 28.73 -47.34 29.77
N GLU A 124 28.21 -48.31 30.49
CA GLU A 124 26.77 -48.51 30.67
C GLU A 124 26.06 -47.25 31.22
N HIS A 125 26.68 -46.56 32.16
CA HIS A 125 26.19 -45.29 32.72
C HIS A 125 26.11 -44.14 31.75
N ARG A 126 26.67 -44.27 30.54
CA ARG A 126 26.66 -43.31 29.44
C ARG A 126 25.62 -43.65 28.36
N VAL A 127 24.79 -44.65 28.58
CA VAL A 127 23.69 -44.98 27.67
C VAL A 127 22.45 -44.20 28.05
N LEU A 128 21.97 -43.37 27.15
CA LEU A 128 20.78 -42.52 27.30
C LEU A 128 19.67 -42.98 26.37
N CYS A 129 18.46 -43.07 26.86
CA CYS A 129 17.32 -43.49 26.09
C CYS A 129 16.42 -42.30 25.71
N LEU A 130 15.99 -42.24 24.43
CA LEU A 130 14.98 -41.32 23.93
C LEU A 130 13.74 -42.11 23.50
N VAL A 131 12.73 -42.16 24.38
CA VAL A 131 11.46 -42.86 24.09
C VAL A 131 10.62 -42.03 23.14
N VAL A 132 10.35 -42.61 21.95
CA VAL A 132 9.58 -41.95 20.89
C VAL A 132 8.25 -42.66 20.59
N GLY A 133 8.11 -43.89 21.01
CA GLY A 133 6.88 -44.69 20.86
C GLY A 133 6.98 -46.03 21.61
N GLY A 134 5.87 -46.73 21.78
CA GLY A 134 5.81 -47.96 22.59
C GLY A 134 5.80 -47.69 24.09
N GLU A 135 6.06 -48.70 24.88
CA GLU A 135 6.10 -48.61 26.37
C GLU A 135 7.34 -49.32 26.91
N PRO A 136 8.13 -48.67 27.78
CA PRO A 136 9.26 -49.29 28.47
C PRO A 136 8.82 -50.49 29.29
N TYR A 137 9.55 -51.59 29.18
CA TYR A 137 9.32 -52.86 29.89
C TYR A 137 7.93 -53.49 29.63
N ALA A 138 7.27 -53.16 28.52
CA ALA A 138 5.97 -53.73 28.17
C ALA A 138 6.04 -55.26 27.98
N SER A 139 7.15 -55.81 27.58
CA SER A 139 7.38 -57.26 27.47
C SER A 139 7.31 -58.02 28.82
N ALA A 140 7.32 -57.36 29.96
CA ALA A 140 7.06 -57.97 31.24
C ALA A 140 5.56 -58.14 31.55
N MET A 141 4.69 -57.55 30.70
CA MET A 141 3.22 -57.64 30.83
C MET A 141 2.67 -58.54 29.73
N ALA A 142 1.97 -59.59 30.11
CA ALA A 142 1.38 -60.53 29.17
C ALA A 142 0.45 -59.82 28.17
N GLY A 143 0.66 -60.06 26.88
CA GLY A 143 -0.13 -59.46 25.79
C GLY A 143 0.29 -58.04 25.37
N GLN A 144 1.34 -57.48 25.95
CA GLN A 144 1.90 -56.16 25.61
C GLN A 144 3.29 -56.22 24.98
N GLU A 145 3.77 -57.40 24.65
CA GLU A 145 5.14 -57.63 24.14
C GLU A 145 5.42 -56.81 22.87
N ASP A 146 4.38 -56.59 22.07
CA ASP A 146 4.48 -55.78 20.85
C ASP A 146 4.70 -54.29 21.09
N GLN A 147 4.39 -53.78 22.28
CA GLN A 147 4.57 -52.40 22.69
C GLN A 147 5.96 -52.14 23.28
N GLU A 148 6.75 -53.17 23.54
CA GLU A 148 8.09 -53.01 24.10
C GLU A 148 8.95 -52.08 23.25
N CYS A 149 9.49 -51.01 23.87
CA CYS A 149 10.29 -50.03 23.15
C CYS A 149 11.78 -50.09 23.52
N PHE A 150 12.15 -50.76 24.64
CA PHE A 150 13.55 -50.92 25.01
C PHE A 150 14.17 -52.16 24.35
N PRO A 151 15.27 -52.02 23.60
CA PRO A 151 16.10 -53.14 23.19
C PRO A 151 16.47 -54.01 24.36
N THR A 152 16.62 -55.31 24.16
CA THR A 152 17.00 -56.26 25.23
C THR A 152 18.31 -55.85 25.93
N ALA A 153 19.28 -55.37 25.15
CA ALA A 153 20.54 -54.86 25.69
C ALA A 153 20.40 -53.59 26.58
N ILE A 154 19.30 -52.88 26.48
CA ILE A 154 18.96 -51.75 27.39
C ILE A 154 18.35 -52.26 28.68
N ARG A 155 17.48 -53.27 28.64
CA ARG A 155 16.70 -53.76 29.76
C ARG A 155 17.51 -54.53 30.78
N TYR A 156 18.63 -55.13 30.37
CA TYR A 156 19.46 -55.98 31.20
C TYR A 156 20.91 -55.51 31.26
N GLN A 157 21.59 -55.83 32.36
CA GLN A 157 23.02 -55.60 32.51
C GLN A 157 23.84 -56.61 31.70
N LEU A 158 25.12 -56.34 31.48
CA LEU A 158 26.04 -57.30 30.91
C LEU A 158 26.74 -58.08 32.03
N ASN A 159 26.98 -59.36 31.82
CA ASN A 159 27.86 -60.17 32.66
C ASN A 159 29.34 -59.89 32.38
N ASP A 160 30.24 -60.47 33.15
CA ASP A 160 31.69 -60.29 33.04
C ASP A 160 32.27 -60.75 31.68
N VAL A 161 31.52 -61.56 30.93
CA VAL A 161 31.92 -62.05 29.60
C VAL A 161 31.38 -61.14 28.48
N GLY A 162 30.60 -60.08 28.81
CA GLY A 162 30.01 -59.14 27.89
C GLY A 162 28.73 -59.64 27.22
N GLU A 163 28.06 -60.63 27.79
CA GLU A 163 26.77 -61.13 27.35
C GLU A 163 25.63 -60.53 28.22
N ILE A 164 24.43 -60.47 27.64
CA ILE A 164 23.26 -59.95 28.34
C ILE A 164 22.89 -60.88 29.50
N SER A 165 22.93 -60.36 30.73
CA SER A 165 22.53 -61.09 31.94
C SER A 165 21.01 -61.10 32.15
N SER A 166 20.58 -61.78 33.23
CA SER A 166 19.17 -61.72 33.68
C SER A 166 18.90 -60.56 34.66
N GLU A 167 19.93 -59.79 35.01
CA GLU A 167 19.78 -58.69 35.97
C GLU A 167 19.18 -57.43 35.25
N PRO A 168 18.08 -56.85 35.76
CA PRO A 168 17.48 -55.68 35.18
C PRO A 168 18.43 -54.46 35.26
N ALA A 169 18.46 -53.65 34.22
CA ALA A 169 19.13 -52.37 34.18
C ALA A 169 18.10 -51.22 34.27
N GLU A 170 18.49 -50.10 34.88
CA GLU A 170 17.66 -48.89 34.98
C GLU A 170 18.24 -47.77 34.09
N PRO A 171 17.88 -47.71 32.80
CA PRO A 171 18.44 -46.72 31.91
C PRO A 171 17.84 -45.32 32.14
N LEU A 172 18.68 -44.29 31.96
CA LEU A 172 18.21 -42.91 31.97
C LEU A 172 17.40 -42.64 30.69
N ALA A 173 16.13 -42.32 30.81
CA ALA A 173 15.22 -42.12 29.70
C ALA A 173 14.61 -40.72 29.67
N ALA A 174 14.61 -40.11 28.47
CA ALA A 174 13.84 -38.95 28.13
C ALA A 174 12.67 -39.37 27.22
N ASP A 175 11.48 -38.83 27.45
CA ASP A 175 10.25 -39.28 26.79
C ASP A 175 9.58 -38.16 25.99
N VAL A 176 9.62 -38.25 24.66
CA VAL A 176 9.02 -37.21 23.78
C VAL A 176 7.57 -37.49 23.40
N ARG A 177 6.98 -38.58 23.88
CA ARG A 177 5.60 -38.94 23.59
C ARG A 177 4.61 -37.87 24.09
N PRO A 178 3.38 -37.76 23.48
CA PRO A 178 2.36 -36.82 23.93
C PRO A 178 2.03 -36.99 25.44
N ARG A 179 1.90 -35.85 26.14
CA ARG A 179 1.63 -35.80 27.60
C ARG A 179 2.75 -36.32 28.53
N LYS A 180 3.94 -36.58 28.00
CA LYS A 180 5.16 -36.88 28.75
C LYS A 180 6.08 -35.65 28.78
N ASP A 181 7.41 -35.81 28.69
CA ASP A 181 8.36 -34.68 28.77
C ASP A 181 8.22 -33.66 27.65
N GLY A 182 7.86 -34.09 26.47
CA GLY A 182 7.86 -33.27 25.26
C GLY A 182 9.28 -32.97 24.75
N LYS A 183 9.38 -32.43 23.51
CA LYS A 183 10.67 -32.25 22.80
C LYS A 183 11.68 -31.40 23.58
N THR A 184 11.25 -30.29 24.18
CA THR A 184 12.17 -29.36 24.88
C THR A 184 12.73 -29.98 26.15
N SER A 185 11.89 -30.59 27.00
CA SER A 185 12.34 -31.20 28.24
C SER A 185 13.17 -32.47 27.98
N ALA A 186 12.79 -33.26 26.98
CA ALA A 186 13.56 -34.43 26.56
C ALA A 186 14.98 -34.05 26.09
N LEU A 187 15.10 -33.01 25.26
CA LEU A 187 16.40 -32.47 24.85
C LEU A 187 17.23 -32.05 26.07
N LEU A 188 16.64 -31.32 27.03
CA LEU A 188 17.34 -30.85 28.22
C LEU A 188 17.77 -32.01 29.12
N LYS A 189 16.97 -33.09 29.24
CA LYS A 189 17.34 -34.32 29.95
C LYS A 189 18.54 -35.01 29.30
N LEU A 190 18.53 -35.14 27.97
CA LEU A 190 19.66 -35.73 27.25
C LEU A 190 20.94 -34.88 27.38
N VAL A 191 20.82 -33.54 27.22
CA VAL A 191 21.97 -32.63 27.44
C VAL A 191 22.49 -32.73 28.88
N ALA A 192 21.62 -32.85 29.87
CA ALA A 192 21.99 -33.04 31.28
C ALA A 192 22.73 -34.35 31.46
N GLY A 193 22.26 -35.47 30.83
CA GLY A 193 22.90 -36.77 30.87
C GLY A 193 24.26 -36.83 30.15
N ILE A 194 24.38 -36.16 28.99
CA ILE A 194 25.66 -36.08 28.29
C ILE A 194 26.72 -35.36 29.10
N LEU A 195 26.35 -34.27 29.78
CA LEU A 195 27.27 -33.43 30.54
C LEU A 195 27.40 -33.83 32.04
N ASP A 196 26.63 -34.81 32.47
CA ASP A 196 26.54 -35.23 33.87
C ASP A 196 26.24 -34.07 34.85
N ILE A 197 25.27 -33.21 34.44
CA ILE A 197 24.84 -32.07 35.23
C ILE A 197 23.38 -32.23 35.67
N GLY A 198 23.05 -31.68 36.84
CA GLY A 198 21.68 -31.78 37.36
C GLY A 198 20.65 -31.14 36.39
N TYR A 199 19.67 -31.93 35.93
CA TYR A 199 18.58 -31.49 35.04
C TYR A 199 17.87 -30.23 35.52
N ASP A 200 17.56 -30.11 36.81
CA ASP A 200 16.85 -28.97 37.38
C ASP A 200 17.62 -27.65 37.23
N ARG A 201 18.94 -27.69 37.35
CA ARG A 201 19.78 -26.51 37.13
C ARG A 201 19.74 -26.04 35.68
N LEU A 202 19.74 -26.98 34.76
CA LEU A 202 19.66 -26.68 33.32
C LEU A 202 18.29 -26.13 32.97
N LYS A 203 17.22 -26.75 33.48
CA LYS A 203 15.82 -26.34 33.25
C LYS A 203 15.54 -24.93 33.81
N GLN A 204 15.96 -24.63 35.03
CA GLN A 204 15.78 -23.29 35.61
C GLN A 204 16.51 -22.20 34.82
N ARG A 205 17.74 -22.48 34.38
CA ARG A 205 18.51 -21.54 33.55
C ARG A 205 17.86 -21.30 32.19
N GLU A 206 17.35 -22.33 31.54
CA GLU A 206 16.64 -22.20 30.25
C GLU A 206 15.30 -21.45 30.40
N ALA A 207 14.54 -21.74 31.48
CA ALA A 207 13.31 -21.01 31.77
C ALA A 207 13.56 -19.50 31.98
N ARG A 208 14.63 -19.16 32.73
CA ARG A 208 15.05 -17.77 32.94
C ARG A 208 15.44 -17.10 31.62
N ARG A 209 16.14 -17.79 30.73
CA ARG A 209 16.55 -17.30 29.41
C ARG A 209 15.35 -17.05 28.51
N GLN A 210 14.37 -17.96 28.50
CA GLN A 210 13.14 -17.80 27.74
C GLN A 210 12.29 -16.63 28.24
N LYS A 211 12.20 -16.47 29.58
CA LYS A 211 11.50 -15.32 30.19
C LYS A 211 12.15 -13.99 29.79
N LEU A 212 13.47 -13.88 29.85
CA LEU A 212 14.20 -12.68 29.42
C LEU A 212 13.99 -12.38 27.93
N ARG A 213 14.03 -13.39 27.06
CA ARG A 213 13.73 -13.21 25.63
C ARG A 213 12.31 -12.69 25.40
N ARG A 214 11.31 -13.25 26.08
CA ARG A 214 9.91 -12.77 25.96
C ARG A 214 9.77 -11.31 26.40
N ILE A 215 10.45 -10.91 27.48
CA ILE A 215 10.47 -9.52 27.95
C ILE A 215 11.15 -8.61 26.93
N GLN A 216 12.27 -9.01 26.34
CA GLN A 216 12.96 -8.24 25.30
C GLN A 216 12.10 -8.07 24.04
N TRP A 217 11.42 -9.13 23.60
CA TRP A 217 10.48 -9.05 22.46
C TRP A 217 9.29 -8.16 22.78
N ALA A 218 8.70 -8.26 23.96
CA ALA A 218 7.59 -7.40 24.39
C ALA A 218 8.03 -5.93 24.48
N ALA A 219 9.19 -5.65 25.07
CA ALA A 219 9.74 -4.30 25.16
C ALA A 219 10.05 -3.73 23.77
N GLY A 220 10.65 -4.53 22.86
CA GLY A 220 10.91 -4.13 21.47
C GLY A 220 9.63 -3.82 20.69
N SER A 221 8.57 -4.63 20.90
CA SER A 221 7.27 -4.40 20.28
C SER A 221 6.59 -3.13 20.81
N VAL A 222 6.66 -2.86 22.10
CA VAL A 222 6.12 -1.63 22.71
C VAL A 222 6.89 -0.40 22.21
N CYS A 223 8.23 -0.45 22.19
CA CYS A 223 9.05 0.63 21.62
C CYS A 223 8.75 0.86 20.12
N GLY A 224 8.57 -0.21 19.35
CA GLY A 224 8.20 -0.10 17.93
C GLY A 224 6.82 0.53 17.72
N LEU A 225 5.84 0.14 18.55
CA LEU A 225 4.49 0.71 18.51
C LEU A 225 4.46 2.18 18.99
N THR A 226 5.22 2.53 20.02
CA THR A 226 5.29 3.92 20.51
C THR A 226 6.03 4.82 19.52
N LEU A 227 7.13 4.38 18.92
CA LEU A 227 7.83 5.13 17.87
C LEU A 227 6.95 5.25 16.61
N GLY A 228 6.23 4.20 16.23
CA GLY A 228 5.27 4.23 15.13
C GLY A 228 4.09 5.17 15.41
N PHE A 229 3.57 5.18 16.64
CA PHE A 229 2.49 6.09 17.07
C PHE A 229 2.96 7.55 17.15
N PHE A 230 4.15 7.82 17.71
CA PHE A 230 4.74 9.16 17.70
C PHE A 230 5.09 9.63 16.29
N GLY A 231 5.63 8.75 15.45
CA GLY A 231 5.83 9.03 14.02
C GLY A 231 4.51 9.33 13.30
N TYR A 232 3.46 8.57 13.59
CA TYR A 232 2.11 8.83 13.08
C TYR A 232 1.57 10.19 13.57
N LEU A 233 1.71 10.54 14.85
CA LEU A 233 1.27 11.84 15.38
C LEU A 233 2.04 13.00 14.75
N LEU A 234 3.37 12.90 14.61
CA LEU A 234 4.19 13.92 13.96
C LEU A 234 3.84 14.09 12.48
N LEU A 235 3.51 12.99 11.79
CA LEU A 235 3.11 13.03 10.38
C LEU A 235 1.66 13.48 10.21
N ALA A 236 0.77 13.18 11.17
CA ALA A 236 -0.61 13.65 11.19
C ALA A 236 -0.69 15.17 11.39
N ASP A 237 0.22 15.75 12.15
CA ASP A 237 0.30 17.20 12.38
C ASP A 237 0.69 17.98 11.10
N TYR A 238 1.38 17.30 10.16
CA TYR A 238 1.78 17.90 8.87
C TYR A 238 0.77 17.64 7.73
N GLY A 239 -0.40 17.10 8.00
CA GLY A 239 -1.42 16.80 6.98
C GLY A 239 -1.01 15.71 5.98
N VAL A 240 0.06 14.97 6.28
CA VAL A 240 0.73 14.02 5.39
C VAL A 240 0.59 12.60 5.95
N ALA A 241 -0.65 12.16 6.17
CA ALA A 241 -0.90 10.86 6.84
C ALA A 241 -0.51 9.62 6.02
N LEU A 242 -0.10 9.75 4.75
CA LEU A 242 0.15 8.60 3.88
C LEU A 242 1.50 8.57 3.11
N PRO A 243 2.32 9.61 3.04
CA PRO A 243 3.46 9.59 2.13
C PRO A 243 4.63 8.72 2.56
N TRP A 244 4.75 8.37 3.84
CA TRP A 244 5.89 7.54 4.28
C TRP A 244 5.80 6.10 3.77
N ARG A 245 4.59 5.53 3.70
CA ARG A 245 4.36 4.20 3.15
C ARG A 245 4.69 4.18 1.65
N ASP A 246 4.23 5.20 0.95
CA ASP A 246 4.46 5.34 -0.48
C ASP A 246 5.92 5.68 -0.78
N LYS A 247 6.56 6.47 0.08
CA LYS A 247 8.00 6.76 0.01
C LYS A 247 8.86 5.53 0.29
N ILE A 248 8.50 4.70 1.28
CA ILE A 248 9.17 3.43 1.55
C ILE A 248 8.93 2.46 0.40
N GLN A 249 7.69 2.34 -0.08
CA GLN A 249 7.36 1.49 -1.23
C GLN A 249 8.14 1.95 -2.46
N TRP A 250 8.22 3.27 -2.71
CA TRP A 250 9.03 3.83 -3.77
C TRP A 250 10.52 3.52 -3.65
N GLU A 251 11.12 3.65 -2.46
CA GLU A 251 12.53 3.29 -2.25
C GLU A 251 12.77 1.78 -2.41
N LEU A 252 11.78 0.95 -2.08
CA LEU A 252 11.80 -0.48 -2.37
C LEU A 252 11.67 -0.75 -3.87
N ASP A 253 10.71 -0.10 -4.54
CA ASP A 253 10.48 -0.21 -5.99
C ASP A 253 11.67 0.30 -6.81
N LYS A 254 12.37 1.33 -6.33
CA LYS A 254 13.59 1.86 -6.94
C LYS A 254 14.75 0.86 -6.93
N ARG A 255 14.79 -0.04 -5.94
CA ARG A 255 15.77 -1.13 -5.84
C ARG A 255 15.42 -2.33 -6.70
N ASP A 256 14.16 -2.44 -7.10
CA ASP A 256 13.70 -3.52 -7.96
C ASP A 256 13.61 -3.04 -9.42
N ALA A 257 14.64 -3.36 -10.20
CA ALA A 257 14.70 -3.02 -11.62
C ALA A 257 13.57 -3.64 -12.46
N SER A 258 12.83 -4.64 -11.93
CA SER A 258 11.68 -5.26 -12.59
C SER A 258 10.46 -4.34 -12.54
N VAL A 259 10.26 -3.66 -11.40
CA VAL A 259 9.17 -2.69 -11.21
C VAL A 259 9.39 -1.44 -12.07
N MET A 260 10.63 -0.99 -12.20
CA MET A 260 10.98 0.15 -13.08
C MET A 260 10.65 -0.13 -14.56
N ARG A 261 10.73 -1.40 -14.99
CA ARG A 261 10.33 -1.82 -16.36
C ARG A 261 8.82 -1.90 -16.54
N SER A 262 8.02 -1.88 -15.49
CA SER A 262 6.55 -1.94 -15.54
C SER A 262 5.87 -0.58 -15.72
N VAL A 263 6.61 0.53 -15.71
CA VAL A 263 6.06 1.84 -16.08
C VAL A 263 5.78 1.82 -17.59
N PRO A 264 4.53 2.02 -18.02
CA PRO A 264 4.21 2.04 -19.44
C PRO A 264 5.05 3.09 -20.17
N LYS A 265 5.45 2.77 -21.40
CA LYS A 265 6.11 3.75 -22.25
C LYS A 265 5.16 4.90 -22.56
N ASP A 266 5.67 6.08 -22.74
CA ASP A 266 4.86 7.25 -23.06
C ASP A 266 3.99 7.03 -24.32
N GLU A 267 4.45 6.25 -25.30
CA GLU A 267 3.67 5.85 -26.49
C GLU A 267 2.43 5.01 -26.14
N GLU A 268 2.53 4.06 -25.18
CA GLU A 268 1.39 3.25 -24.73
C GLU A 268 0.38 4.09 -23.95
N VAL A 269 0.88 5.01 -23.13
CA VAL A 269 0.05 5.96 -22.37
C VAL A 269 -0.75 6.83 -23.34
N LEU A 270 -0.12 7.33 -24.40
CA LEU A 270 -0.75 8.20 -25.38
C LEU A 270 -1.78 7.48 -26.24
N ALA A 271 -1.48 6.28 -26.69
CA ALA A 271 -2.47 5.46 -27.40
C ALA A 271 -3.74 5.24 -26.55
N THR A 272 -3.57 5.04 -25.25
CA THR A 272 -4.70 4.95 -24.32
C THR A 272 -5.46 6.27 -24.21
N VAL A 273 -4.77 7.40 -24.12
CA VAL A 273 -5.37 8.74 -24.06
C VAL A 273 -6.18 9.04 -25.31
N ASP A 274 -5.67 8.74 -26.49
CA ASP A 274 -6.37 8.99 -27.76
C ASP A 274 -7.67 8.17 -27.86
N VAL A 275 -7.63 6.90 -27.43
CA VAL A 275 -8.85 6.07 -27.36
C VAL A 275 -9.86 6.66 -26.38
N LEU A 276 -9.40 7.12 -25.21
CA LEU A 276 -10.28 7.72 -24.20
C LEU A 276 -10.88 9.04 -24.68
N ARG A 277 -10.08 9.90 -25.31
CA ARG A 277 -10.56 11.15 -25.92
C ARG A 277 -11.66 10.86 -26.94
N GLY A 278 -11.42 9.95 -27.87
CA GLY A 278 -12.40 9.57 -28.88
C GLY A 278 -13.73 9.12 -28.29
N ARG A 279 -13.71 8.30 -27.24
CA ARG A 279 -14.92 7.85 -26.54
C ARG A 279 -15.67 9.00 -25.87
N VAL A 280 -14.95 9.87 -25.14
CA VAL A 280 -15.57 11.01 -24.44
C VAL A 280 -16.17 12.00 -25.45
N ILE A 281 -15.46 12.30 -26.53
CA ILE A 281 -15.96 13.16 -27.60
C ILE A 281 -17.24 12.57 -28.21
N GLN A 282 -17.25 11.28 -28.49
CA GLN A 282 -18.42 10.59 -29.02
C GLN A 282 -19.60 10.67 -28.06
N SER A 283 -19.39 10.43 -26.75
CA SER A 283 -20.44 10.52 -25.73
C SER A 283 -21.00 11.94 -25.62
N LEU A 284 -20.14 12.98 -25.63
CA LEU A 284 -20.56 14.37 -25.59
C LEU A 284 -21.34 14.76 -26.87
N ALA A 285 -20.88 14.31 -28.03
CA ALA A 285 -21.55 14.58 -29.30
C ALA A 285 -22.94 13.91 -29.37
N GLN A 286 -23.07 12.69 -28.90
CA GLN A 286 -24.35 11.95 -28.85
C GLN A 286 -25.35 12.58 -27.89
N ALA A 287 -24.88 13.16 -26.77
CA ALA A 287 -25.73 13.82 -25.79
C ALA A 287 -26.20 15.21 -26.20
N LYS A 288 -25.68 15.78 -27.28
CA LYS A 288 -26.07 17.10 -27.77
C LYS A 288 -27.42 17.03 -28.49
N SER A 289 -28.38 17.86 -28.08
CA SER A 289 -29.61 18.12 -28.82
C SER A 289 -29.42 19.21 -29.84
N ASN A 290 -30.45 19.48 -30.69
CA ASN A 290 -30.47 20.61 -31.62
C ASN A 290 -30.31 21.98 -30.93
N ASN A 291 -30.68 22.06 -29.65
CA ASN A 291 -30.64 23.28 -28.81
C ASN A 291 -29.44 23.31 -27.83
N GLY A 292 -28.47 22.43 -28.00
CA GLY A 292 -27.33 22.33 -27.10
C GLY A 292 -27.45 21.19 -26.07
N TRP A 293 -26.66 21.24 -25.01
CA TRP A 293 -26.76 20.26 -23.91
C TRP A 293 -27.83 20.73 -22.94
N LEU A 294 -28.90 19.96 -22.88
CA LEU A 294 -30.11 20.31 -22.13
C LEU A 294 -29.99 20.03 -20.64
N HIS A 295 -29.09 19.16 -20.22
CA HIS A 295 -28.98 18.74 -18.84
C HIS A 295 -27.59 18.31 -18.45
N GLN A 296 -27.36 18.19 -17.11
CA GLN A 296 -26.11 17.68 -16.54
C GLN A 296 -25.90 16.18 -16.77
N THR A 297 -26.88 15.43 -17.29
CA THR A 297 -26.78 13.98 -17.54
C THR A 297 -26.75 13.65 -19.03
N LEU A 298 -25.97 12.60 -19.37
CA LEU A 298 -25.85 12.08 -20.75
C LEU A 298 -27.03 11.15 -21.15
N ASN A 299 -28.03 10.95 -20.30
CA ASN A 299 -29.13 10.02 -20.54
C ASN A 299 -30.20 10.63 -21.46
N GLN A 300 -30.40 9.99 -22.63
CA GLN A 300 -31.24 10.51 -23.73
C GLN A 300 -32.74 10.46 -23.51
N GLU A 301 -33.25 9.57 -22.64
CA GLU A 301 -34.70 9.33 -22.55
C GLU A 301 -35.53 10.48 -21.92
N GLN A 302 -34.85 11.45 -21.29
CA GLN A 302 -35.50 12.58 -20.59
C GLN A 302 -35.17 13.95 -21.20
N GLN A 303 -34.47 14.01 -22.32
CA GLN A 303 -33.88 15.24 -22.85
C GLN A 303 -34.87 16.14 -23.64
N ALA A 304 -36.03 15.66 -24.07
CA ALA A 304 -36.84 16.33 -25.06
C ALA A 304 -37.57 17.61 -24.57
N GLU A 305 -37.63 17.84 -23.24
CA GLU A 305 -38.48 18.92 -22.64
C GLU A 305 -37.74 19.87 -21.69
N LEU A 306 -36.42 19.76 -21.52
CA LEU A 306 -35.68 20.56 -20.54
C LEU A 306 -34.99 21.76 -21.17
N PRO A 307 -34.92 22.91 -20.48
CA PRO A 307 -34.19 24.07 -20.96
C PRO A 307 -32.69 23.81 -21.00
N VAL A 308 -31.97 24.52 -21.88
CA VAL A 308 -30.50 24.46 -21.97
C VAL A 308 -29.90 24.88 -20.63
N ASP A 309 -29.04 24.03 -20.06
CA ASP A 309 -28.23 24.38 -18.88
C ASP A 309 -26.99 25.14 -19.34
N THR A 310 -26.86 26.40 -18.95
CA THR A 310 -25.74 27.27 -19.38
C THR A 310 -24.38 26.71 -18.97
N CYS A 311 -24.28 26.18 -17.76
CA CYS A 311 -23.03 25.62 -17.23
C CYS A 311 -22.63 24.37 -18.04
N ALA A 312 -23.55 23.43 -18.19
CA ALA A 312 -23.31 22.18 -18.94
C ALA A 312 -23.01 22.47 -20.41
N HIS A 313 -23.76 23.38 -21.05
CA HIS A 313 -23.54 23.77 -22.44
C HIS A 313 -22.15 24.38 -22.65
N ALA A 314 -21.78 25.36 -21.81
CA ALA A 314 -20.48 26.03 -21.93
C ALA A 314 -19.31 25.06 -21.65
N GLN A 315 -19.44 24.18 -20.66
CA GLN A 315 -18.43 23.13 -20.39
C GLN A 315 -18.26 22.17 -21.57
N GLY A 316 -19.38 21.69 -22.14
CA GLY A 316 -19.36 20.77 -23.28
C GLY A 316 -18.72 21.38 -24.50
N VAL A 317 -19.12 22.62 -24.89
CA VAL A 317 -18.54 23.34 -26.02
C VAL A 317 -17.05 23.62 -25.82
N PHE A 318 -16.67 24.09 -24.62
CA PHE A 318 -15.28 24.37 -24.30
C PHE A 318 -14.41 23.11 -24.36
N ALA A 319 -14.86 22.00 -23.82
CA ALA A 319 -14.12 20.74 -23.84
C ALA A 319 -13.95 20.21 -25.25
N LEU A 320 -15.01 20.27 -26.08
CA LEU A 320 -14.96 19.86 -27.49
C LEU A 320 -14.10 20.81 -28.33
N GLY A 321 -14.17 22.12 -28.06
CA GLY A 321 -13.32 23.11 -28.71
C GLY A 321 -11.83 22.83 -28.52
N ARG A 322 -11.45 22.33 -27.36
CA ARG A 322 -10.06 21.92 -27.06
C ARG A 322 -9.63 20.61 -27.74
N SER A 323 -10.57 19.86 -28.28
CA SER A 323 -10.32 18.53 -28.87
C SER A 323 -10.56 18.52 -30.38
N ARG A 324 -10.46 19.67 -31.05
CA ARG A 324 -10.72 19.87 -32.51
C ARG A 324 -9.93 18.92 -33.42
N GLU A 325 -8.75 18.52 -33.01
CA GLU A 325 -7.85 17.66 -33.81
C GLU A 325 -8.44 16.25 -34.08
N HIS A 326 -9.53 15.87 -33.40
CA HIS A 326 -10.12 14.54 -33.54
C HIS A 326 -11.30 14.42 -34.49
N GLY A 327 -11.60 15.46 -35.27
CA GLY A 327 -12.49 15.39 -36.45
C GLY A 327 -13.97 15.09 -36.21
N VAL A 328 -14.43 15.13 -34.96
CA VAL A 328 -15.84 14.82 -34.59
C VAL A 328 -16.74 16.05 -34.74
N TRP A 329 -16.14 17.25 -34.67
CA TRP A 329 -16.84 18.53 -34.80
C TRP A 329 -16.18 19.37 -35.85
N ASP A 330 -16.98 19.84 -36.81
CA ASP A 330 -16.53 20.87 -37.73
C ASP A 330 -16.61 22.25 -37.05
N ASP A 331 -15.86 23.21 -37.59
CA ASP A 331 -15.79 24.56 -37.03
C ASP A 331 -17.13 25.31 -37.09
N ALA A 332 -18.00 24.99 -38.05
CA ALA A 332 -19.30 25.63 -38.20
C ALA A 332 -20.25 25.21 -37.08
N MET A 333 -20.32 23.90 -36.75
CA MET A 333 -21.15 23.39 -35.66
C MET A 333 -20.68 23.89 -34.30
N LEU A 334 -19.36 23.97 -34.09
CA LEU A 334 -18.80 24.51 -32.86
C LEU A 334 -19.15 25.99 -32.71
N MET A 335 -19.06 26.76 -33.81
CA MET A 335 -19.39 28.18 -33.80
C MET A 335 -20.85 28.46 -33.48
N GLU A 336 -21.79 27.74 -34.08
CA GLU A 336 -23.20 27.84 -33.75
C GLU A 336 -23.43 27.56 -32.26
N SER A 337 -22.78 26.54 -31.73
CA SER A 337 -22.87 26.17 -30.31
C SER A 337 -22.32 27.27 -29.40
N VAL A 338 -21.23 27.94 -29.75
CA VAL A 338 -20.65 29.05 -28.98
C VAL A 338 -21.62 30.23 -28.83
N LEU A 339 -22.33 30.55 -29.89
CA LEU A 339 -23.26 31.69 -29.93
C LEU A 339 -24.67 31.37 -29.44
N GLN A 340 -25.04 30.10 -29.35
CA GLN A 340 -26.37 29.65 -29.03
C GLN A 340 -26.96 30.26 -27.71
N PRO A 341 -26.21 30.39 -26.59
CA PRO A 341 -26.74 31.01 -25.39
C PRO A 341 -27.18 32.47 -25.54
N PHE A 342 -26.66 33.16 -26.56
CA PHE A 342 -26.86 34.60 -26.80
C PHE A 342 -27.88 34.90 -27.91
N VAL A 343 -28.39 33.86 -28.56
CA VAL A 343 -29.39 34.02 -29.64
C VAL A 343 -30.78 34.06 -29.03
N THR A 344 -31.55 35.08 -29.37
CA THR A 344 -32.95 35.19 -28.99
C THR A 344 -33.75 34.11 -29.75
N GLN A 345 -34.52 33.32 -29.00
CA GLN A 345 -35.37 32.27 -29.58
C GLN A 345 -36.64 32.90 -30.20
N GLU A 346 -37.17 32.27 -31.25
CA GLU A 346 -38.33 32.82 -31.99
C GLU A 346 -39.58 33.04 -31.08
N ASP A 347 -39.71 32.29 -30.04
CA ASP A 347 -40.83 32.31 -29.10
C ASP A 347 -40.57 33.16 -27.83
N LYS A 348 -39.37 33.74 -27.68
CA LYS A 348 -38.96 34.52 -26.50
C LYS A 348 -38.46 35.91 -26.90
N SER A 349 -38.70 36.87 -26.02
CA SER A 349 -38.26 38.27 -26.20
C SER A 349 -36.80 38.51 -25.85
N ILE A 350 -36.17 37.56 -25.14
CA ILE A 350 -34.79 37.65 -24.62
C ILE A 350 -34.00 36.36 -24.92
N SER A 351 -32.68 36.48 -25.01
CA SER A 351 -31.80 35.33 -25.13
C SER A 351 -31.75 34.52 -23.82
N PHE A 352 -31.30 33.29 -23.92
CA PHE A 352 -31.11 32.45 -22.73
C PHE A 352 -30.12 33.08 -21.73
N PHE A 353 -29.07 33.72 -22.22
CA PHE A 353 -28.12 34.44 -21.38
C PHE A 353 -28.79 35.60 -20.61
N GLU A 354 -29.64 36.40 -21.26
CA GLU A 354 -30.37 37.48 -20.62
C GLU A 354 -31.39 36.98 -19.59
N GLU A 355 -32.09 35.87 -19.89
CA GLU A 355 -33.00 35.22 -18.93
C GLU A 355 -32.30 34.78 -17.67
N VAL A 356 -31.07 34.27 -17.83
CA VAL A 356 -30.28 33.67 -16.74
C VAL A 356 -29.58 34.73 -15.90
N PHE A 357 -28.91 35.69 -16.53
CA PHE A 357 -28.06 36.66 -15.83
C PHE A 357 -28.69 38.06 -15.65
N HIS A 358 -29.69 38.37 -16.42
CA HIS A 358 -30.45 39.62 -16.36
C HIS A 358 -31.97 39.36 -16.29
N PRO A 359 -32.46 38.59 -15.28
CA PRO A 359 -33.85 38.19 -15.27
C PRO A 359 -34.77 39.42 -15.28
N PRO A 360 -35.78 39.42 -16.15
CA PRO A 360 -36.70 40.54 -16.23
C PRO A 360 -37.55 40.76 -14.96
N VAL A 361 -37.53 39.81 -14.06
CA VAL A 361 -38.26 39.84 -12.79
C VAL A 361 -37.28 39.73 -11.62
N PRO A 362 -37.19 40.72 -10.72
CA PRO A 362 -36.27 40.75 -9.57
C PRO A 362 -36.46 39.60 -8.55
N SER A 363 -37.53 38.82 -8.67
CA SER A 363 -37.85 37.71 -7.76
C SER A 363 -37.15 36.37 -8.14
N LEU A 364 -36.51 36.28 -9.32
CA LEU A 364 -35.69 35.10 -9.66
C LEU A 364 -34.40 35.16 -8.86
N LYS A 365 -34.05 34.04 -8.20
CA LYS A 365 -32.80 33.92 -7.44
C LYS A 365 -31.62 34.13 -8.39
N PRO A 366 -30.62 34.91 -7.99
CA PRO A 366 -29.43 35.10 -8.80
C PRO A 366 -28.73 33.76 -9.02
N ILE A 367 -28.28 33.54 -10.25
CA ILE A 367 -27.62 32.31 -10.67
C ILE A 367 -26.19 32.27 -10.12
N ASP A 368 -25.67 31.07 -9.92
CA ASP A 368 -24.29 30.90 -9.48
C ASP A 368 -23.29 31.37 -10.54
N SER A 369 -22.11 31.77 -10.11
CA SER A 369 -21.05 32.27 -10.97
C SER A 369 -20.44 31.19 -11.90
N CYS A 370 -20.73 29.90 -11.65
CA CYS A 370 -20.16 28.77 -12.35
C CYS A 370 -20.45 28.83 -13.86
N GLY A 371 -21.73 29.00 -14.22
CA GLY A 371 -22.12 29.10 -15.64
C GLY A 371 -21.45 30.27 -16.35
N ALA A 372 -21.34 31.43 -15.69
CA ALA A 372 -20.67 32.59 -16.26
C ALA A 372 -19.17 32.38 -16.50
N PHE A 373 -18.47 31.74 -15.57
CA PHE A 373 -17.05 31.40 -15.76
C PHE A 373 -16.84 30.42 -16.90
N TRP A 374 -17.69 29.41 -17.04
CA TRP A 374 -17.59 28.48 -18.15
C TRP A 374 -17.94 29.14 -19.49
N LEU A 375 -18.86 30.11 -19.54
CA LEU A 375 -19.10 30.94 -20.73
C LEU A 375 -17.82 31.72 -21.10
N ILE A 376 -17.12 32.34 -20.15
CA ILE A 376 -15.83 33.00 -20.44
C ILE A 376 -14.82 32.02 -21.04
N ASN A 377 -14.69 30.82 -20.47
CA ASN A 377 -13.76 29.82 -20.96
C ASN A 377 -14.08 29.42 -22.42
N MET A 378 -15.36 29.19 -22.70
CA MET A 378 -15.86 28.85 -24.02
C MET A 378 -15.59 29.99 -25.04
N LEU A 379 -15.96 31.23 -24.71
CA LEU A 379 -15.79 32.39 -25.59
C LEU A 379 -14.32 32.74 -25.81
N ALA A 380 -13.48 32.61 -24.77
CA ALA A 380 -12.05 32.85 -24.88
C ALA A 380 -11.36 31.79 -25.72
N ASP A 381 -11.67 30.52 -25.55
CA ASP A 381 -11.13 29.43 -26.38
C ASP A 381 -11.56 29.60 -27.84
N ALA A 382 -12.83 29.93 -28.09
CA ALA A 382 -13.33 30.22 -29.43
C ALA A 382 -12.62 31.40 -30.10
N SER A 383 -12.11 32.35 -29.35
CA SER A 383 -11.37 33.52 -29.83
C SER A 383 -9.86 33.30 -29.96
N SER A 384 -9.34 32.15 -29.52
CA SER A 384 -7.91 31.82 -29.54
C SER A 384 -7.41 31.58 -30.96
N ASN A 385 -6.09 31.66 -31.20
CA ASN A 385 -5.49 31.47 -32.51
C ASN A 385 -4.88 30.05 -32.65
N PRO A 386 -5.17 29.26 -33.73
CA PRO A 386 -6.09 29.57 -34.83
C PRO A 386 -7.54 29.60 -34.38
N ALA A 387 -8.20 30.71 -34.62
CA ALA A 387 -9.59 30.86 -34.24
C ALA A 387 -10.49 30.02 -35.15
N PRO A 388 -11.43 29.23 -34.60
CA PRO A 388 -12.48 28.62 -35.41
C PRO A 388 -13.47 29.64 -35.91
N ILE A 389 -13.36 30.87 -35.40
CA ILE A 389 -14.27 32.00 -35.67
C ILE A 389 -13.93 32.68 -36.96
N THR A 390 -14.93 32.82 -37.84
CA THR A 390 -14.82 33.71 -39.01
C THR A 390 -14.60 35.16 -38.56
N ALA A 391 -13.86 35.94 -39.36
CA ALA A 391 -13.59 37.35 -39.05
C ALA A 391 -14.88 38.16 -38.84
N GLU A 392 -15.98 37.74 -39.45
CA GLU A 392 -17.30 38.36 -39.34
C GLU A 392 -17.95 38.15 -37.97
N LYS A 393 -17.84 36.95 -37.37
CA LYS A 393 -18.46 36.61 -36.07
C LYS A 393 -17.61 36.98 -34.88
N LYS A 394 -16.32 37.23 -35.07
CA LYS A 394 -15.38 37.57 -33.97
C LYS A 394 -15.80 38.80 -33.15
N PRO A 395 -16.26 39.90 -33.73
CA PRO A 395 -16.74 41.06 -32.96
C PRO A 395 -17.91 40.72 -32.04
N LEU A 396 -18.84 39.86 -32.49
CA LEU A 396 -19.99 39.43 -31.71
C LEU A 396 -19.57 38.61 -30.48
N VAL A 397 -18.67 37.64 -30.68
CA VAL A 397 -18.12 36.84 -29.54
C VAL A 397 -17.40 37.71 -28.52
N LEU A 398 -16.64 38.71 -28.97
CA LEU A 398 -15.97 39.66 -28.07
C LEU A 398 -16.95 40.56 -27.32
N THR A 399 -18.07 40.94 -27.96
CA THR A 399 -19.16 41.66 -27.29
C THR A 399 -19.76 40.80 -26.15
N HIS A 400 -20.14 39.58 -26.46
CA HIS A 400 -20.69 38.67 -25.46
C HIS A 400 -19.68 38.31 -24.33
N LEU A 401 -18.41 38.15 -24.66
CA LEU A 401 -17.37 37.98 -23.67
C LEU A 401 -17.36 39.14 -22.65
N ARG A 402 -17.43 40.38 -23.18
CA ARG A 402 -17.45 41.56 -22.32
C ARG A 402 -18.71 41.65 -21.47
N GLU A 403 -19.87 41.29 -22.01
CA GLU A 403 -21.14 41.23 -21.25
C GLU A 403 -21.03 40.25 -20.06
N VAL A 404 -20.52 39.05 -20.31
CA VAL A 404 -20.32 38.05 -19.25
C VAL A 404 -19.30 38.55 -18.22
N GLN A 405 -18.21 39.19 -18.64
CA GLN A 405 -17.23 39.79 -17.72
C GLN A 405 -17.86 40.89 -16.84
N GLN A 406 -18.76 41.72 -17.41
CA GLN A 406 -19.50 42.74 -16.64
C GLN A 406 -20.38 42.11 -15.55
N VAL A 407 -21.07 41.03 -15.88
CA VAL A 407 -21.89 40.28 -14.89
C VAL A 407 -20.98 39.73 -13.77
N LEU A 408 -19.82 39.18 -14.09
CA LEU A 408 -18.91 38.60 -13.11
C LEU A 408 -18.30 39.63 -12.15
N GLU A 409 -18.18 40.90 -12.53
CA GLU A 409 -17.75 41.96 -11.59
C GLU A 409 -18.64 42.07 -10.35
N LEU A 410 -19.92 41.66 -10.42
CA LEU A 410 -20.83 41.61 -9.27
C LEU A 410 -20.46 40.54 -8.26
N TYR A 411 -19.69 39.55 -8.64
CA TYR A 411 -19.27 38.40 -7.83
C TYR A 411 -17.87 38.60 -7.21
N ARG A 412 -17.14 39.59 -7.70
CA ARG A 412 -15.79 39.89 -7.24
C ARG A 412 -15.76 40.49 -5.83
N VAL A 413 -14.74 40.15 -5.06
CA VAL A 413 -14.50 40.73 -3.72
C VAL A 413 -13.11 41.37 -3.71
N GLU A 414 -13.01 42.48 -3.02
CA GLU A 414 -11.74 43.14 -2.78
C GLU A 414 -10.74 42.15 -2.13
N GLY A 415 -9.49 42.11 -2.64
CA GLY A 415 -8.47 41.14 -2.20
C GLY A 415 -8.41 39.86 -2.99
N GLY A 416 -9.17 39.71 -4.11
CA GLY A 416 -8.97 38.67 -5.13
C GLY A 416 -9.87 37.44 -5.04
N GLY A 417 -10.71 37.34 -4.04
CA GLY A 417 -11.69 36.25 -3.91
C GLY A 417 -12.96 36.49 -4.73
N TRP A 418 -13.61 35.39 -5.16
CA TRP A 418 -14.86 35.42 -5.91
C TRP A 418 -15.97 34.68 -5.21
N ARG A 419 -17.20 35.18 -5.31
CA ARG A 419 -18.38 34.59 -4.70
C ARG A 419 -19.10 33.64 -5.65
N MET A 420 -19.86 32.71 -5.10
CA MET A 420 -20.71 31.85 -5.89
C MET A 420 -22.00 32.56 -6.34
N PHE A 421 -22.56 33.42 -5.48
CA PHE A 421 -23.77 34.19 -5.76
C PHE A 421 -23.48 35.66 -5.61
N PRO A 422 -24.15 36.55 -6.40
CA PRO A 422 -23.99 38.00 -6.27
C PRO A 422 -24.55 38.42 -4.92
N GLY A 423 -23.70 38.97 -4.06
CA GLY A 423 -24.07 39.25 -2.70
C GLY A 423 -24.62 40.67 -2.50
N THR A 424 -25.76 40.80 -1.87
CA THR A 424 -25.98 41.91 -0.95
C THR A 424 -25.17 41.64 0.30
N GLN A 425 -24.10 42.28 0.46
CA GLN A 425 -23.10 42.47 1.50
C GLN A 425 -22.95 41.50 2.69
N GLN A 426 -23.86 40.59 3.03
CA GLN A 426 -23.80 39.82 4.27
C GLN A 426 -23.91 38.30 4.15
N THR A 427 -24.23 37.71 3.00
CA THR A 427 -24.66 36.32 2.96
C THR A 427 -23.81 35.30 2.22
N ALA A 428 -22.84 35.70 1.40
CA ALA A 428 -22.01 34.76 0.68
C ALA A 428 -20.53 35.22 0.63
N PRO A 429 -19.68 34.71 1.53
CA PRO A 429 -18.24 35.00 1.46
C PRO A 429 -17.64 34.43 0.17
N PRO A 430 -16.48 34.97 -0.31
CA PRO A 430 -15.74 34.37 -1.39
C PRO A 430 -15.33 32.96 -1.02
N ASN A 431 -15.28 32.07 -1.99
CA ASN A 431 -14.92 30.67 -1.77
C ASN A 431 -13.90 30.17 -2.81
N ALA A 432 -13.23 29.08 -2.48
CA ALA A 432 -12.15 28.53 -3.30
C ALA A 432 -12.65 28.03 -4.66
N TYR A 433 -13.87 27.48 -4.74
CA TYR A 433 -14.44 26.95 -5.97
C TYR A 433 -14.70 28.07 -7.00
N SER A 434 -15.40 29.14 -6.63
CA SER A 434 -15.63 30.27 -7.53
C SER A 434 -14.33 30.99 -7.89
N THR A 435 -13.39 31.08 -6.96
CA THR A 435 -12.10 31.74 -7.19
C THR A 435 -11.20 30.94 -8.15
N VAL A 436 -11.22 29.61 -8.07
CA VAL A 436 -10.44 28.79 -9.04
C VAL A 436 -11.04 28.82 -10.44
N LEU A 437 -12.37 28.86 -10.56
CA LEU A 437 -13.03 29.06 -11.86
C LEU A 437 -12.70 30.44 -12.46
N ALA A 438 -12.71 31.49 -11.64
CA ALA A 438 -12.30 32.82 -12.07
C ALA A 438 -10.83 32.83 -12.54
N LEU A 439 -9.93 32.22 -11.79
CA LEU A 439 -8.52 32.11 -12.17
C LEU A 439 -8.36 31.37 -13.50
N LEU A 440 -9.10 30.27 -13.67
CA LEU A 440 -9.12 29.52 -14.93
C LEU A 440 -9.57 30.39 -16.10
N SER A 441 -10.67 31.14 -15.92
CA SER A 441 -11.21 32.03 -16.94
C SER A 441 -10.26 33.17 -17.32
N LEU A 442 -9.56 33.73 -16.35
CA LEU A 442 -8.54 34.75 -16.57
C LEU A 442 -7.34 34.18 -17.36
N LEU A 443 -6.93 32.94 -17.08
CA LEU A 443 -5.90 32.23 -17.83
C LEU A 443 -6.32 31.95 -19.27
N GLU A 444 -7.58 31.55 -19.51
CA GLU A 444 -8.08 31.39 -20.88
C GLU A 444 -8.09 32.71 -21.63
N CYS A 445 -8.52 33.82 -21.00
CA CYS A 445 -8.43 35.15 -21.59
C CYS A 445 -6.95 35.53 -21.91
N LYS A 446 -6.01 35.25 -20.97
CA LYS A 446 -4.59 35.52 -21.19
C LYS A 446 -4.04 34.73 -22.37
N LYS A 447 -4.33 33.42 -22.42
CA LYS A 447 -3.93 32.54 -23.51
C LYS A 447 -4.45 33.01 -24.89
N ALA A 448 -5.69 33.48 -24.92
CA ALA A 448 -6.32 34.03 -26.15
C ALA A 448 -5.86 35.47 -26.49
N GLY A 449 -5.02 36.09 -25.67
CA GLY A 449 -4.58 37.48 -25.85
C GLY A 449 -5.68 38.53 -25.59
N LEU A 450 -6.71 38.15 -24.78
CA LEU A 450 -7.89 38.96 -24.53
C LEU A 450 -7.76 39.76 -23.25
N PRO A 451 -8.31 41.00 -23.16
CA PRO A 451 -8.36 41.78 -21.94
C PRO A 451 -9.46 41.26 -21.00
N TRP A 452 -9.46 41.74 -19.76
CA TRP A 452 -10.63 41.69 -18.88
C TRP A 452 -11.37 43.02 -18.99
N LEU A 453 -12.59 42.99 -19.45
CA LEU A 453 -13.29 44.17 -19.94
C LEU A 453 -12.47 44.85 -21.05
N ASP A 454 -11.84 45.96 -20.75
CA ASP A 454 -11.07 46.75 -21.71
C ASP A 454 -9.59 46.86 -21.38
N SER A 455 -9.11 46.13 -20.30
CA SER A 455 -7.75 46.28 -19.83
C SER A 455 -7.04 44.95 -19.68
N VAL A 456 -5.84 44.85 -20.24
CA VAL A 456 -4.90 43.75 -20.08
C VAL A 456 -4.28 43.81 -18.69
N GLU A 457 -3.97 45.00 -18.21
CA GLU A 457 -3.41 45.24 -16.87
C GLU A 457 -4.37 44.77 -15.78
N LYS A 458 -5.67 45.08 -15.92
CA LYS A 458 -6.72 44.61 -15.00
C LYS A 458 -6.82 43.10 -14.99
N ARG A 459 -6.74 42.45 -16.15
CA ARG A 459 -6.72 40.98 -16.23
C ARG A 459 -5.56 40.39 -15.45
N ASP A 460 -4.35 40.93 -15.66
CA ASP A 460 -3.13 40.39 -15.03
C ASP A 460 -3.11 40.69 -13.50
N GLU A 461 -3.66 41.82 -13.06
CA GLU A 461 -3.90 42.13 -11.64
C GLU A 461 -4.91 41.15 -11.00
N LEU A 462 -6.00 40.84 -11.69
CA LEU A 462 -6.99 39.87 -11.23
C LEU A 462 -6.43 38.44 -11.17
N LEU A 463 -5.60 38.06 -12.14
CA LEU A 463 -4.88 36.79 -12.12
C LEU A 463 -4.04 36.64 -10.86
N GLU A 464 -3.16 37.65 -10.60
CA GLU A 464 -2.27 37.63 -9.45
C GLU A 464 -3.06 37.64 -8.13
N SER A 465 -4.04 38.55 -7.98
CA SER A 465 -4.84 38.66 -6.75
C SER A 465 -5.68 37.42 -6.47
N SER A 466 -6.25 36.76 -7.50
CA SER A 466 -7.00 35.51 -7.33
C SER A 466 -6.11 34.34 -6.93
N ALA A 467 -4.93 34.20 -7.53
CA ALA A 467 -3.96 33.18 -7.14
C ALA A 467 -3.44 33.40 -5.72
N LEU A 468 -3.10 34.63 -5.34
CA LEU A 468 -2.65 34.98 -3.99
C LEU A 468 -3.76 34.75 -2.96
N TRP A 469 -5.00 35.01 -3.33
CA TRP A 469 -6.16 34.70 -2.45
C TRP A 469 -6.26 33.19 -2.21
N LEU A 470 -6.14 32.36 -3.25
CA LEU A 470 -6.11 30.89 -3.11
C LEU A 470 -4.93 30.42 -2.26
N HIS A 471 -3.75 30.99 -2.42
CA HIS A 471 -2.60 30.68 -1.55
C HIS A 471 -2.89 30.93 -0.07
N LYS A 472 -3.56 32.05 0.26
CA LYS A 472 -3.96 32.39 1.63
C LYS A 472 -5.03 31.49 2.21
N GLN A 473 -5.88 30.90 1.36
CA GLN A 473 -6.94 29.97 1.77
C GLN A 473 -6.48 28.52 1.89
N PHE A 474 -5.22 28.24 1.58
CA PHE A 474 -4.66 26.90 1.75
C PHE A 474 -4.72 26.48 3.22
N HIS A 475 -5.37 25.35 3.46
CA HIS A 475 -5.51 24.77 4.78
C HIS A 475 -4.56 23.59 4.96
N GLN A 476 -3.69 23.68 5.95
CA GLN A 476 -2.81 22.59 6.35
C GLN A 476 -3.34 22.01 7.66
N GLY A 477 -4.21 21.01 7.55
CA GLY A 477 -4.82 20.34 8.70
C GLY A 477 -4.13 19.05 9.06
N THR A 478 -4.51 18.50 10.22
CA THR A 478 -3.98 17.23 10.73
C THR A 478 -4.35 16.01 9.88
N LYS A 479 -5.44 16.09 9.11
CA LYS A 479 -5.97 14.97 8.32
C LYS A 479 -5.80 15.16 6.82
N ALA A 480 -5.81 16.38 6.33
CA ALA A 480 -5.70 16.70 4.91
C ALA A 480 -5.16 18.12 4.71
N ALA A 481 -4.45 18.32 3.60
CA ALA A 481 -3.99 19.63 3.15
C ALA A 481 -4.68 19.98 1.82
N GLY A 482 -5.17 21.23 1.69
CA GLY A 482 -5.88 21.65 0.48
C GLY A 482 -6.88 22.78 0.78
N TRP A 483 -7.93 22.84 -0.03
CA TRP A 483 -8.97 23.87 0.10
C TRP A 483 -10.28 23.28 0.58
N ARG A 484 -10.98 24.06 1.39
CA ARG A 484 -12.28 23.66 1.94
C ARG A 484 -13.38 23.81 0.90
N GLY A 485 -14.33 22.88 0.94
CA GLY A 485 -15.50 22.92 0.08
C GLY A 485 -16.48 24.05 0.39
N THR A 486 -17.58 24.09 -0.33
CA THR A 486 -18.71 25.01 -0.15
C THR A 486 -19.90 24.28 0.46
N GLY A 487 -20.90 25.03 0.94
CA GLY A 487 -22.13 24.45 1.49
C GLY A 487 -21.89 23.64 2.77
N GLU A 488 -22.42 22.43 2.83
CA GLU A 488 -22.29 21.54 4.00
C GLU A 488 -20.85 21.07 4.21
N ASN A 489 -20.05 20.96 3.14
CA ASN A 489 -18.64 20.55 3.18
C ASN A 489 -17.67 21.71 3.45
N ARG A 490 -18.15 22.88 3.86
CA ARG A 490 -17.32 24.10 4.06
C ARG A 490 -16.21 23.95 5.13
N TYR A 491 -16.28 22.94 5.96
CA TYR A 491 -15.30 22.70 7.03
C TYR A 491 -14.27 21.63 6.67
N GLU A 492 -14.47 20.90 5.57
CA GLU A 492 -13.61 19.82 5.16
C GLU A 492 -12.82 20.17 3.91
N VAL A 493 -11.58 19.68 3.86
CA VAL A 493 -10.77 19.72 2.64
C VAL A 493 -11.37 18.71 1.66
N PHE A 494 -11.68 19.19 0.46
CA PHE A 494 -12.32 18.40 -0.58
C PHE A 494 -11.32 18.08 -1.70
N ASP A 495 -11.08 16.80 -1.94
CA ASP A 495 -10.04 16.35 -2.88
C ASP A 495 -10.24 16.88 -4.30
N GLY A 496 -11.45 16.80 -4.85
CA GLY A 496 -11.74 17.28 -6.20
C GLY A 496 -11.43 18.76 -6.38
N LEU A 497 -11.89 19.59 -5.45
CA LEU A 497 -11.59 21.02 -5.45
C LEU A 497 -10.11 21.28 -5.25
N THR A 498 -9.45 20.57 -4.34
CA THR A 498 -8.02 20.71 -4.06
C THR A 498 -7.19 20.44 -5.32
N LEU A 499 -7.51 19.38 -6.05
CA LEU A 499 -6.81 19.01 -7.29
C LEU A 499 -7.08 19.99 -8.44
N GLN A 500 -8.31 20.53 -8.51
CA GLN A 500 -8.66 21.59 -9.45
C GLN A 500 -7.84 22.86 -9.17
N VAL A 501 -7.72 23.24 -7.89
CA VAL A 501 -6.91 24.41 -7.49
C VAL A 501 -5.43 24.16 -7.79
N TYR A 502 -4.89 23.00 -7.48
CA TYR A 502 -3.49 22.66 -7.84
C TYR A 502 -3.24 22.77 -9.35
N ALA A 503 -4.10 22.16 -10.15
CA ALA A 503 -3.98 22.20 -11.60
C ALA A 503 -3.97 23.65 -12.14
N THR A 504 -4.89 24.47 -11.63
CA THR A 504 -5.04 25.86 -12.08
C THR A 504 -3.90 26.75 -11.58
N LEU A 505 -3.41 26.56 -10.36
CA LEU A 505 -2.25 27.29 -9.84
C LEU A 505 -0.95 26.93 -10.56
N MET A 506 -0.73 25.62 -10.86
CA MET A 506 0.41 25.21 -11.67
C MET A 506 0.37 25.81 -13.07
N ARG A 507 -0.81 25.89 -13.66
CA ARG A 507 -1.03 26.55 -14.93
C ARG A 507 -0.75 28.05 -14.83
N ALA A 508 -1.19 28.72 -13.75
CA ALA A 508 -0.88 30.14 -13.50
C ALA A 508 0.63 30.36 -13.35
N TRP A 509 1.35 29.41 -12.78
CA TRP A 509 2.82 29.49 -12.72
C TRP A 509 3.44 29.40 -14.12
N ASN A 510 3.03 28.41 -14.93
CA ASN A 510 3.57 28.20 -16.27
C ASN A 510 3.24 29.35 -17.25
N GLU A 511 2.00 29.85 -17.21
CA GLU A 511 1.48 30.81 -18.22
C GLU A 511 1.60 32.27 -17.78
N ALA A 512 1.63 32.55 -16.46
CA ALA A 512 1.64 33.91 -15.92
C ALA A 512 2.82 34.22 -14.97
N GLY A 513 3.67 33.22 -14.69
CA GLY A 513 4.81 33.39 -13.79
C GLY A 513 4.47 33.52 -12.29
N ILE A 514 3.24 33.23 -11.91
CA ILE A 514 2.77 33.33 -10.52
C ILE A 514 3.19 32.09 -9.75
N ALA A 515 4.33 32.18 -9.05
CA ALA A 515 4.93 31.05 -8.37
C ALA A 515 4.06 30.52 -7.20
N MET A 516 3.92 29.21 -7.11
CA MET A 516 3.25 28.55 -5.98
C MET A 516 4.21 28.54 -4.76
N PRO A 517 3.72 28.86 -3.55
CA PRO A 517 4.50 28.74 -2.34
C PRO A 517 5.08 27.32 -2.13
N PRO A 518 6.32 27.17 -1.64
CA PRO A 518 6.98 25.86 -1.53
C PRO A 518 6.19 24.81 -0.73
N HIS A 519 5.50 25.22 0.34
CA HIS A 519 4.69 24.31 1.16
C HIS A 519 3.45 23.80 0.42
N ILE A 520 2.85 24.61 -0.46
CA ILE A 520 1.72 24.19 -1.29
C ILE A 520 2.22 23.28 -2.42
N LEU A 521 3.35 23.61 -3.06
CA LEU A 521 3.98 22.77 -4.08
C LEU A 521 4.29 21.39 -3.52
N GLN A 522 4.93 21.32 -2.36
CA GLN A 522 5.24 20.04 -1.70
C GLN A 522 3.98 19.24 -1.36
N ALA A 523 2.94 19.89 -0.85
CA ALA A 523 1.67 19.23 -0.55
C ALA A 523 1.02 18.68 -1.81
N MET A 524 1.06 19.42 -2.92
CA MET A 524 0.58 18.98 -4.22
C MET A 524 1.33 17.75 -4.73
N GLU A 525 2.67 17.76 -4.73
CA GLU A 525 3.49 16.64 -5.19
C GLU A 525 3.16 15.37 -4.42
N LEU A 526 3.08 15.46 -3.10
CA LEU A 526 2.71 14.35 -2.24
C LEU A 526 1.29 13.83 -2.54
N HIS A 527 0.35 14.73 -2.76
CA HIS A 527 -1.04 14.38 -3.08
C HIS A 527 -1.12 13.67 -4.44
N LEU A 528 -0.46 14.20 -5.48
CA LEU A 528 -0.43 13.60 -6.82
C LEU A 528 0.22 12.22 -6.82
N ILE A 529 1.32 12.03 -6.07
CA ILE A 529 1.95 10.72 -5.90
C ILE A 529 1.00 9.76 -5.17
N GLY A 530 0.34 10.22 -4.11
CA GLY A 530 -0.64 9.42 -3.36
C GLY A 530 -1.83 8.97 -4.22
N CYS A 531 -2.26 9.76 -5.18
CA CYS A 531 -3.32 9.39 -6.12
C CYS A 531 -3.00 8.12 -6.92
N ALA A 532 -1.73 7.86 -7.23
CA ALA A 532 -1.31 6.66 -7.95
C ALA A 532 -1.54 5.35 -7.18
N PHE A 533 -1.66 5.42 -5.87
CA PHE A 533 -1.77 4.26 -4.98
C PHE A 533 -3.14 4.11 -4.33
N ARG A 534 -4.06 5.03 -4.60
CA ARG A 534 -5.43 4.93 -4.08
C ARG A 534 -6.21 3.89 -4.87
N PRO A 535 -6.94 2.98 -4.21
CA PRO A 535 -7.83 2.08 -4.92
C PRO A 535 -8.95 2.85 -5.62
N ALA A 536 -9.42 2.33 -6.74
CA ALA A 536 -10.51 2.90 -7.55
C ALA A 536 -11.82 3.16 -6.75
N THR A 537 -11.95 2.54 -5.59
CA THR A 537 -13.08 2.68 -4.67
C THR A 537 -12.92 3.80 -3.64
N PHE A 538 -11.96 4.71 -3.81
CA PHE A 538 -11.86 5.84 -2.87
C PHE A 538 -13.18 6.63 -2.87
N PRO A 539 -13.71 7.01 -1.68
CA PRO A 539 -14.96 7.73 -1.62
C PRO A 539 -14.82 9.02 -2.41
N VAL A 540 -15.37 9.01 -3.56
CA VAL A 540 -15.62 10.19 -4.33
C VAL A 540 -16.65 10.97 -3.52
N ALA A 541 -16.45 12.25 -3.32
CA ALA A 541 -17.49 13.05 -2.72
C ALA A 541 -18.77 12.82 -3.52
N SER A 542 -19.73 12.18 -2.88
CA SER A 542 -21.07 12.01 -3.41
C SER A 542 -21.96 13.02 -2.70
N GLY A 543 -22.75 13.72 -3.45
CA GLY A 543 -23.77 14.60 -2.92
C GLY A 543 -25.09 14.35 -3.62
N GLU A 544 -26.16 14.79 -3.03
CA GLU A 544 -27.45 14.89 -3.69
C GLU A 544 -27.63 16.35 -4.13
N PHE A 545 -27.90 16.55 -5.40
CA PHE A 545 -28.28 17.85 -5.93
C PHE A 545 -29.80 17.89 -6.05
N GLU A 546 -30.41 18.84 -5.36
CA GLU A 546 -31.84 19.11 -5.50
C GLU A 546 -32.00 20.29 -6.47
N SER A 547 -32.55 20.04 -7.64
CA SER A 547 -32.95 21.09 -8.58
C SER A 547 -34.47 21.15 -8.71
N GLU A 548 -35.01 22.35 -8.66
CA GLU A 548 -36.40 22.59 -8.98
C GLU A 548 -36.50 22.80 -10.48
N ILE A 549 -37.08 21.85 -11.19
CA ILE A 549 -37.34 21.94 -12.64
C ILE A 549 -38.82 22.13 -12.90
N VAL A 550 -39.15 22.90 -13.92
CA VAL A 550 -40.55 23.12 -14.33
C VAL A 550 -40.83 22.22 -15.53
N ILE A 551 -41.67 21.18 -15.33
CA ILE A 551 -42.15 20.31 -16.41
C ILE A 551 -43.62 20.59 -16.61
N ASN A 552 -44.02 20.98 -17.81
CA ASN A 552 -45.42 21.28 -18.16
C ASN A 552 -46.10 22.30 -17.19
N GLY A 553 -45.35 23.32 -16.77
CA GLY A 553 -45.83 24.34 -15.86
C GLY A 553 -45.88 23.93 -14.37
N ASN A 554 -45.53 22.70 -14.04
CA ASN A 554 -45.49 22.20 -12.67
C ASN A 554 -44.05 22.16 -12.17
N LYS A 555 -43.82 22.65 -10.95
CA LYS A 555 -42.52 22.54 -10.27
C LYS A 555 -42.32 21.13 -9.81
N VAL A 556 -41.30 20.48 -10.30
CA VAL A 556 -40.89 19.14 -9.89
C VAL A 556 -39.52 19.25 -9.22
N LEU A 557 -39.43 18.78 -7.96
CA LEU A 557 -38.16 18.67 -7.26
C LEU A 557 -37.45 17.42 -7.74
N ARG A 558 -36.35 17.60 -8.44
CA ARG A 558 -35.49 16.50 -8.90
C ARG A 558 -34.33 16.35 -7.93
N LYS A 559 -34.17 15.15 -7.37
CA LYS A 559 -33.02 14.76 -6.56
C LYS A 559 -32.10 13.90 -7.42
N GLU A 560 -30.89 14.34 -7.61
CA GLU A 560 -29.88 13.57 -8.36
C GLU A 560 -28.64 13.37 -7.49
N ALA A 561 -28.25 12.12 -7.33
CA ALA A 561 -26.97 11.79 -6.73
C ALA A 561 -25.85 12.05 -7.77
N TYR A 562 -24.87 12.85 -7.40
CA TYR A 562 -23.70 13.06 -8.22
C TYR A 562 -22.46 12.47 -7.57
N ARG A 563 -21.56 11.98 -8.44
CA ARG A 563 -20.26 11.49 -8.04
C ARG A 563 -19.20 12.40 -8.67
N PHE A 564 -18.47 13.14 -7.84
CA PHE A 564 -17.42 14.02 -8.34
C PHE A 564 -16.13 13.22 -8.57
N LEU A 565 -15.70 13.09 -9.82
CA LEU A 565 -14.46 12.43 -10.17
C LEU A 565 -13.31 13.43 -10.11
N TRP A 566 -12.30 13.14 -9.32
CA TRP A 566 -11.11 13.99 -9.17
C TRP A 566 -10.01 13.70 -10.19
N TYR A 567 -10.08 12.58 -10.92
CA TYR A 567 -9.05 12.12 -11.86
C TYR A 567 -8.67 13.14 -12.94
N PRO A 568 -9.61 13.85 -13.60
CA PRO A 568 -9.27 14.80 -14.65
C PRO A 568 -8.37 15.94 -14.14
N TRP A 569 -8.67 16.46 -12.96
CA TRP A 569 -7.89 17.53 -12.35
C TRP A 569 -6.54 17.07 -11.84
N SER A 570 -6.43 15.85 -11.35
CA SER A 570 -5.15 15.24 -11.00
C SER A 570 -4.25 15.09 -12.21
N LEU A 571 -4.80 14.61 -13.31
CA LEU A 571 -4.06 14.44 -14.56
C LEU A 571 -3.57 15.79 -15.10
N MET A 572 -4.43 16.80 -15.09
CA MET A 572 -4.05 18.16 -15.51
C MET A 572 -2.96 18.75 -14.62
N ALA A 573 -3.05 18.58 -13.30
CA ALA A 573 -2.01 19.03 -12.36
C ALA A 573 -0.65 18.36 -12.65
N ILE A 574 -0.67 17.07 -12.98
CA ILE A 574 0.52 16.31 -13.38
C ILE A 574 1.11 16.85 -14.67
N GLU A 575 0.30 17.08 -15.70
CA GLU A 575 0.78 17.60 -16.98
C GLU A 575 1.39 19.00 -16.82
N GLU A 576 0.75 19.87 -16.05
CA GLU A 576 1.29 21.20 -15.76
C GLU A 576 2.58 21.14 -14.91
N TRP A 577 2.68 20.21 -13.98
CA TRP A 577 3.90 19.96 -13.23
C TRP A 577 5.04 19.43 -14.15
N LEU A 578 4.73 18.52 -15.06
CA LEU A 578 5.68 18.01 -16.04
C LEU A 578 6.19 19.10 -17.02
N LYS A 579 5.38 20.10 -17.33
CA LYS A 579 5.82 21.29 -18.10
C LYS A 579 6.74 22.14 -17.24
N TRP A 580 6.33 22.46 -16.01
CA TRP A 580 7.10 23.30 -15.10
C TRP A 580 8.48 22.74 -14.80
N GLN A 581 8.61 21.44 -14.55
CA GLN A 581 9.88 20.80 -14.22
C GLN A 581 10.94 20.87 -15.33
N LYS A 582 10.56 21.17 -16.58
CA LYS A 582 11.52 21.36 -17.68
C LYS A 582 12.33 22.65 -17.50
N SER A 583 11.71 23.69 -16.97
CA SER A 583 12.37 24.95 -16.64
C SER A 583 13.00 24.96 -15.24
N THR A 584 12.55 24.06 -14.36
CA THR A 584 13.01 23.94 -12.96
C THR A 584 13.32 22.46 -12.67
N PRO A 585 14.50 21.96 -13.10
CA PRO A 585 14.80 20.54 -13.07
C PRO A 585 14.68 19.94 -11.66
N GLN A 586 13.88 18.89 -11.53
CA GLN A 586 13.68 18.11 -10.32
C GLN A 586 14.56 16.85 -10.34
N SER A 587 14.66 16.15 -9.21
CA SER A 587 15.41 14.90 -9.16
C SER A 587 14.79 13.86 -10.11
N PRO A 588 15.60 13.02 -10.80
CA PRO A 588 15.07 11.98 -11.69
C PRO A 588 14.08 11.06 -11.00
N GLY A 589 14.24 10.84 -9.69
CA GLY A 589 13.32 10.04 -8.89
C GLY A 589 11.95 10.67 -8.72
N GLU A 590 11.85 11.98 -8.56
CA GLU A 590 10.58 12.70 -8.46
C GLU A 590 9.84 12.72 -9.79
N VAL A 591 10.54 13.01 -10.88
CA VAL A 591 9.96 12.95 -12.22
C VAL A 591 9.39 11.57 -12.52
N MET A 592 10.11 10.50 -12.16
CA MET A 592 9.65 9.13 -12.36
C MET A 592 8.40 8.81 -11.53
N ARG A 593 8.31 9.29 -10.29
CA ARG A 593 7.12 9.12 -9.44
C ARG A 593 5.88 9.76 -10.05
N ILE A 594 6.02 10.98 -10.53
CA ILE A 594 4.92 11.72 -11.16
C ILE A 594 4.51 11.05 -12.48
N ARG A 595 5.45 10.60 -13.32
CA ARG A 595 5.13 9.85 -14.55
C ARG A 595 4.40 8.54 -14.26
N ARG A 596 4.76 7.83 -13.19
CA ARG A 596 4.05 6.63 -12.75
C ARG A 596 2.61 6.94 -12.30
N ALA A 597 2.43 8.03 -11.53
CA ALA A 597 1.12 8.51 -11.15
C ALA A 597 0.26 8.85 -12.38
N ARG A 598 0.83 9.53 -13.37
CA ARG A 598 0.20 9.81 -14.68
C ARG A 598 -0.32 8.54 -15.35
N ALA A 599 0.53 7.57 -15.55
CA ALA A 599 0.18 6.32 -16.22
C ALA A 599 -0.93 5.54 -15.48
N HIS A 600 -0.89 5.56 -14.14
CA HIS A 600 -1.91 4.92 -13.32
C HIS A 600 -3.27 5.62 -13.42
N LEU A 601 -3.29 6.95 -13.35
CA LEU A 601 -4.50 7.76 -13.48
C LEU A 601 -5.17 7.58 -14.85
N ILE A 602 -4.40 7.52 -15.92
CA ILE A 602 -4.92 7.29 -17.28
C ILE A 602 -5.60 5.92 -17.38
N ARG A 603 -5.04 4.88 -16.80
CA ARG A 603 -5.70 3.57 -16.71
C ARG A 603 -6.98 3.63 -15.89
N GLN A 604 -6.96 4.29 -14.72
CA GLN A 604 -8.16 4.42 -13.88
C GLN A 604 -9.28 5.17 -14.60
N ILE A 605 -8.98 6.25 -15.31
CA ILE A 605 -9.95 6.96 -16.13
C ILE A 605 -10.53 6.00 -17.19
N GLY A 606 -9.69 5.18 -17.83
CA GLY A 606 -10.12 4.19 -18.81
C GLY A 606 -11.06 3.13 -18.22
N ASP A 607 -10.68 2.55 -17.10
CA ASP A 607 -11.46 1.50 -16.42
C ASP A 607 -12.80 2.02 -15.91
N GLU A 608 -12.84 3.22 -15.35
CA GLU A 608 -14.07 3.85 -14.86
C GLU A 608 -15.00 4.26 -16.00
N MET A 609 -14.47 4.79 -17.09
CA MET A 609 -15.30 5.18 -18.23
C MET A 609 -15.96 3.98 -18.92
N VAL A 610 -15.32 2.82 -18.95
CA VAL A 610 -15.93 1.59 -19.46
C VAL A 610 -17.12 1.16 -18.62
N SER A 611 -17.09 1.43 -17.30
CA SER A 611 -18.15 1.01 -16.36
C SER A 611 -19.27 2.04 -16.20
N THR A 612 -19.08 3.30 -16.57
CA THR A 612 -19.96 4.42 -16.18
C THR A 612 -20.44 5.28 -17.34
N VAL A 613 -20.08 4.99 -18.58
CA VAL A 613 -20.50 5.77 -19.77
C VAL A 613 -22.02 5.87 -19.88
N ASP A 614 -22.75 4.87 -19.40
CA ASP A 614 -24.22 4.83 -19.49
C ASP A 614 -24.95 5.71 -18.47
N ASN A 615 -24.24 6.25 -17.44
CA ASN A 615 -24.85 7.00 -16.34
C ASN A 615 -24.09 8.30 -15.95
N ASN A 616 -23.19 8.81 -16.79
CA ASN A 616 -22.32 9.90 -16.41
C ASN A 616 -22.95 11.29 -16.60
N TRP A 617 -22.62 12.13 -15.64
CA TRP A 617 -22.89 13.55 -15.72
C TRP A 617 -22.05 14.21 -16.81
N LEU A 618 -22.65 15.13 -17.55
CA LEU A 618 -22.01 15.84 -18.64
C LEU A 618 -20.75 16.58 -18.18
N PHE A 619 -20.79 17.23 -17.02
CA PHE A 619 -19.62 17.94 -16.49
C PHE A 619 -18.44 17.00 -16.23
N ILE A 620 -18.67 15.76 -15.79
CA ILE A 620 -17.61 14.75 -15.60
C ILE A 620 -16.96 14.41 -16.94
N ALA A 621 -17.76 14.21 -17.99
CA ALA A 621 -17.25 13.94 -19.32
C ALA A 621 -16.47 15.14 -19.88
N ALA A 622 -17.01 16.35 -19.72
CA ALA A 622 -16.36 17.58 -20.16
C ALA A 622 -15.04 17.83 -19.43
N GLU A 623 -15.02 17.69 -18.11
CA GLU A 623 -13.79 17.83 -17.31
C GLU A 623 -12.79 16.71 -17.62
N THR A 624 -13.24 15.47 -17.86
CA THR A 624 -12.37 14.37 -18.29
C THR A 624 -11.70 14.71 -19.62
N LEU A 625 -12.46 15.19 -20.59
CA LEU A 625 -11.92 15.60 -21.88
C LEU A 625 -10.93 16.78 -21.73
N TYR A 626 -11.27 17.73 -20.89
CA TYR A 626 -10.38 18.85 -20.56
C TYR A 626 -9.08 18.38 -19.89
N GLY A 627 -9.14 17.45 -18.93
CA GLY A 627 -7.98 16.86 -18.28
C GLY A 627 -7.10 16.02 -19.21
N LEU A 628 -7.69 15.38 -20.21
CA LEU A 628 -6.97 14.61 -21.23
C LEU A 628 -6.32 15.51 -22.30
N SER A 629 -6.82 16.74 -22.51
CA SER A 629 -6.37 17.63 -23.58
C SER A 629 -4.90 18.03 -23.52
N PRO A 630 -4.27 18.33 -22.36
CA PRO A 630 -2.86 18.69 -22.29
C PRO A 630 -1.91 17.50 -22.42
N VAL A 631 -2.42 16.28 -22.38
CA VAL A 631 -1.60 15.07 -22.51
C VAL A 631 -1.14 14.96 -23.95
N SER A 632 0.09 15.37 -24.21
CA SER A 632 0.70 15.35 -25.55
C SER A 632 2.00 14.55 -25.54
N THR A 633 2.32 13.96 -26.70
CA THR A 633 3.71 13.60 -27.00
C THR A 633 4.47 14.90 -27.28
N GLU A 634 5.41 15.25 -26.46
CA GLU A 634 6.51 16.02 -27.00
C GLU A 634 7.41 15.07 -27.78
N ARG A 635 7.43 15.23 -29.10
CA ARG A 635 8.49 14.74 -29.96
C ARG A 635 9.74 15.59 -29.79
#